data_e66b434ce7477966c30033e1a854f01e
#
_entry.id   e66b434ce7477966c30033e1a854f01e
#
_cell.length_a   1.000
_cell.length_b   1.000
_cell.length_c   1.000
_cell.angle_alpha   90.00
_cell.angle_beta   90.00
_cell.angle_gamma   90.00
#
_symmetry.space_group_name_H-M   'P 1'
#
loop_
_entity.id
_entity.type
_entity.pdbx_description
1 polymer ?
#
loop_
_entity_poly.entity_id
_entity_poly.type
_entity_poly.pdbx_seq_one_letter_code
_entity_poly.pdbx_strand_id
1 'polypeptide(L)'
;SDVYKRQEKYEYVLLEGAGGLMVPNDFHSLAIDYVKEQGYPVILVTSGKLGSINHTLLSLYACKQYGIPVRTVVYNLYPPTDELITANTLEYLTQYLEKEFPETALITLPEATAGVADIDISSLF
;
A
#
# COMPACT_ATOMS: atom_id res chain seq x y z
N SER A 1 18.31 -2.04 -15.82
CA SER A 1 17.50 -3.02 -15.10
C SER A 1 16.17 -3.29 -15.82
N ASP A 2 15.48 -4.34 -15.45
CA ASP A 2 14.19 -4.69 -16.05
C ASP A 2 13.12 -3.62 -15.77
N VAL A 3 13.22 -2.92 -14.65
CA VAL A 3 12.29 -1.83 -14.29
C VAL A 3 12.41 -0.69 -15.30
N TYR A 4 13.62 -0.26 -15.61
CA TYR A 4 13.83 0.83 -16.57
C TYR A 4 13.40 0.44 -17.99
N LYS A 5 13.65 -0.79 -18.41
CA LYS A 5 13.21 -1.29 -19.71
C LYS A 5 11.68 -1.30 -19.81
N ARG A 6 10.99 -1.65 -18.73
CA ARG A 6 9.53 -1.65 -18.69
C ARG A 6 8.97 -0.24 -18.69
N GLN A 7 9.62 0.70 -18.01
CA GLN A 7 9.21 2.11 -18.01
C GLN A 7 9.30 2.74 -19.40
N GLU A 8 10.25 2.33 -20.22
CA GLU A 8 10.34 2.78 -21.60
C GLU A 8 9.22 2.21 -22.48
N LYS A 9 8.69 1.04 -22.15
CA LYS A 9 7.73 0.31 -22.96
C LYS A 9 6.28 0.59 -22.58
N TYR A 10 6.00 0.81 -21.29
CA TYR A 10 4.65 0.94 -20.75
C TYR A 10 4.44 2.30 -20.13
N GLU A 11 3.21 2.84 -20.27
CA GLU A 11 2.81 4.10 -19.67
C GLU A 11 2.84 4.04 -18.13
N TYR A 12 2.37 2.92 -17.56
CA TYR A 12 2.36 2.68 -16.11
C TYR A 12 3.06 1.37 -15.79
N VAL A 13 3.85 1.39 -14.73
CA VAL A 13 4.54 0.20 -14.23
C VAL A 13 4.31 0.10 -12.72
N LEU A 14 3.84 -1.05 -12.26
CA LEU A 14 3.75 -1.37 -10.84
C LEU A 14 4.91 -2.28 -10.46
N LEU A 15 5.66 -1.86 -9.46
CA LEU A 15 6.76 -2.66 -8.90
C LEU A 15 6.30 -3.22 -7.55
N GLU A 16 6.23 -4.53 -7.44
CA GLU A 16 5.87 -5.20 -6.20
C GLU A 16 7.12 -5.70 -5.48
N GLY A 17 7.23 -5.31 -4.21
CA GLY A 17 8.27 -5.85 -3.33
C GLY A 17 7.79 -7.09 -2.61
N ALA A 18 8.71 -7.91 -2.16
CA ALA A 18 8.41 -9.09 -1.36
C ALA A 18 8.74 -8.84 0.11
N GLY A 19 7.80 -9.15 0.99
CA GLY A 19 8.03 -9.17 2.44
C GLY A 19 7.85 -7.84 3.18
N GLY A 20 7.65 -6.73 2.49
CA GLY A 20 7.39 -5.42 3.11
C GLY A 20 8.54 -4.43 2.97
N LEU A 21 8.35 -3.24 3.58
CA LEU A 21 9.26 -2.11 3.40
C LEU A 21 10.60 -2.26 4.13
N MET A 22 10.60 -2.92 5.28
CA MET A 22 11.79 -3.03 6.13
C MET A 22 12.59 -4.31 5.88
N VAL A 23 12.40 -4.93 4.72
CA VAL A 23 13.13 -6.14 4.34
C VAL A 23 14.52 -5.77 3.84
N PRO A 24 15.58 -6.43 4.33
CA PRO A 24 16.92 -6.20 3.81
C PRO A 24 17.05 -6.61 2.34
N ASN A 25 17.60 -5.72 1.51
CA ASN A 25 18.02 -6.03 0.16
C ASN A 25 19.41 -6.66 0.17
N ASP A 26 20.26 -6.12 1.04
CA ASP A 26 21.60 -6.61 1.32
C ASP A 26 21.97 -6.25 2.77
N PHE A 27 23.24 -6.37 3.16
CA PHE A 27 23.67 -6.05 4.52
C PHE A 27 23.63 -4.55 4.86
N HIS A 28 23.43 -3.68 3.88
CA HIS A 28 23.57 -2.23 4.04
C HIS A 28 22.32 -1.45 3.68
N SER A 29 21.31 -2.09 3.07
CA SER A 29 20.11 -1.39 2.63
C SER A 29 18.85 -2.22 2.83
N LEU A 30 17.73 -1.50 2.99
CA LEU A 30 16.38 -2.07 3.13
C LEU A 30 15.57 -1.77 1.87
N ALA A 31 14.49 -2.49 1.67
CA ALA A 31 13.56 -2.22 0.55
C ALA A 31 13.11 -0.76 0.52
N ILE A 32 12.82 -0.19 1.69
CA ILE A 32 12.39 1.22 1.80
C ILE A 32 13.47 2.20 1.30
N ASP A 33 14.74 1.87 1.49
CA ASP A 33 15.84 2.71 1.00
C ASP A 33 15.83 2.78 -0.53
N TYR A 34 15.58 1.66 -1.19
CA TYR A 34 15.44 1.62 -2.64
C TYR A 34 14.27 2.47 -3.13
N VAL A 35 13.12 2.35 -2.49
CA VAL A 35 11.93 3.16 -2.82
C VAL A 35 12.23 4.65 -2.68
N LYS A 36 12.88 5.03 -1.59
CA LYS A 36 13.29 6.41 -1.33
C LYS A 36 14.26 6.91 -2.40
N GLU A 37 15.29 6.13 -2.69
CA GLU A 37 16.32 6.50 -3.66
C GLU A 37 15.74 6.71 -5.06
N GLN A 38 14.82 5.84 -5.48
CA GLN A 38 14.17 5.95 -6.78
C GLN A 38 13.09 7.02 -6.85
N GLY A 39 12.65 7.54 -5.72
CA GLY A 39 11.59 8.55 -5.68
C GLY A 39 10.20 7.99 -5.99
N TYR A 40 9.98 6.71 -5.79
CA TYR A 40 8.69 6.09 -6.09
C TYR A 40 7.65 6.39 -5.03
N PRO A 41 6.42 6.73 -5.41
CA PRO A 41 5.32 6.72 -4.45
C PRO A 41 4.92 5.29 -4.13
N VAL A 42 4.31 5.10 -2.96
CA VAL A 42 3.91 3.79 -2.45
C VAL A 42 2.41 3.61 -2.58
N ILE A 43 2.00 2.44 -3.02
CA ILE A 43 0.65 1.91 -2.85
C ILE A 43 0.74 0.86 -1.76
N LEU A 44 0.08 1.10 -0.64
CA LEU A 44 0.13 0.21 0.52
C LEU A 44 -1.11 -0.66 0.55
N VAL A 45 -0.91 -1.98 0.49
CA VAL A 45 -2.01 -2.94 0.55
C VAL A 45 -2.12 -3.49 1.96
N THR A 46 -3.30 -3.44 2.52
CA THR A 46 -3.61 -3.97 3.85
C THR A 46 -4.87 -4.84 3.81
N SER A 47 -5.22 -5.43 4.92
CA SER A 47 -6.40 -6.31 5.03
C SER A 47 -6.94 -6.30 6.46
N GLY A 48 -7.99 -7.10 6.71
CA GLY A 48 -8.54 -7.28 8.04
C GLY A 48 -7.90 -8.37 8.87
N LYS A 49 -6.81 -8.97 8.41
CA LYS A 49 -6.13 -10.01 9.20
C LYS A 49 -5.63 -9.46 10.53
N LEU A 50 -5.60 -10.33 11.53
CA LEU A 50 -5.04 -9.98 12.84
C LEU A 50 -3.61 -9.43 12.68
N GLY A 51 -3.35 -8.29 13.29
CA GLY A 51 -2.05 -7.62 13.19
C GLY A 51 -1.90 -6.68 12.00
N SER A 52 -2.82 -6.70 11.02
CA SER A 52 -2.69 -5.85 9.83
C SER A 52 -2.76 -4.37 10.13
N ILE A 53 -3.60 -3.94 11.08
CA ILE A 53 -3.65 -2.52 11.46
C ILE A 53 -2.31 -2.05 12.02
N ASN A 54 -1.67 -2.87 12.85
CA ASN A 54 -0.35 -2.57 13.38
C ASN A 54 0.68 -2.46 12.24
N HIS A 55 0.71 -3.43 11.33
CA HIS A 55 1.64 -3.40 10.20
C HIS A 55 1.39 -2.20 9.28
N THR A 56 0.12 -1.86 9.08
CA THR A 56 -0.27 -0.71 8.26
C THR A 56 0.25 0.59 8.86
N LEU A 57 0.02 0.80 10.15
CA LEU A 57 0.47 2.02 10.84
C LEU A 57 1.99 2.10 10.90
N LEU A 58 2.67 0.98 11.13
CA LEU A 58 4.14 0.96 11.09
C LEU A 58 4.68 1.31 9.71
N SER A 59 4.07 0.77 8.65
CA SER A 59 4.47 1.08 7.28
C SER A 59 4.23 2.54 6.92
N LEU A 60 3.09 3.09 7.31
CA LEU A 60 2.78 4.51 7.11
C LEU A 60 3.75 5.40 7.89
N TYR A 61 4.05 5.03 9.12
CA TYR A 61 5.03 5.75 9.92
C TYR A 61 6.40 5.76 9.25
N ALA A 62 6.85 4.61 8.76
CA ALA A 62 8.14 4.51 8.07
C ALA A 62 8.16 5.39 6.81
N CYS A 63 7.11 5.35 6.00
CA CYS A 63 7.01 6.21 4.82
C CYS A 63 7.09 7.69 5.20
N LYS A 64 6.41 8.09 6.27
CA LYS A 64 6.44 9.47 6.74
C LYS A 64 7.83 9.89 7.18
N GLN A 65 8.53 9.06 7.95
CA GLN A 65 9.89 9.33 8.39
C GLN A 65 10.89 9.42 7.25
N TYR A 66 10.69 8.63 6.21
CA TYR A 66 11.55 8.65 5.03
C TYR A 66 11.15 9.72 3.99
N GLY A 67 10.03 10.41 4.20
CA GLY A 67 9.53 11.38 3.23
C GLY A 67 9.04 10.75 1.94
N ILE A 68 8.56 9.52 2.00
CA ILE A 68 8.04 8.78 0.86
C ILE A 68 6.54 9.04 0.74
N PRO A 69 6.04 9.56 -0.39
CA PRO A 69 4.61 9.76 -0.55
C PRO A 69 3.87 8.43 -0.64
N VAL A 70 2.77 8.32 0.08
CA VAL A 70 1.84 7.19 -0.03
C VAL A 70 0.67 7.65 -0.88
N ARG A 71 0.55 7.10 -2.08
CA ARG A 71 -0.49 7.50 -3.03
C ARG A 71 -1.85 6.97 -2.62
N THR A 72 -1.90 5.70 -2.26
CA THR A 72 -3.15 5.01 -1.95
C THR A 72 -2.90 3.93 -0.91
N VAL A 73 -3.86 3.76 -0.01
CA VAL A 73 -3.98 2.57 0.83
C VAL A 73 -5.12 1.73 0.27
N VAL A 74 -4.81 0.49 -0.08
CA VAL A 74 -5.80 -0.47 -0.59
C VAL A 74 -6.14 -1.44 0.53
N TYR A 75 -7.39 -1.42 0.98
CA TYR A 75 -7.88 -2.36 1.98
C TYR A 75 -8.51 -3.56 1.27
N ASN A 76 -7.84 -4.69 1.35
CA ASN A 76 -8.31 -5.93 0.75
C ASN A 76 -9.33 -6.58 1.69
N LEU A 77 -10.55 -6.76 1.22
CA LEU A 77 -11.63 -7.38 1.99
C LEU A 77 -11.52 -8.90 2.09
N TYR A 78 -10.55 -9.49 1.40
CA TYR A 78 -10.23 -10.91 1.55
C TYR A 78 -8.99 -11.11 2.43
N PRO A 79 -8.97 -12.05 3.37
CA PRO A 79 -10.09 -12.94 3.75
C PRO A 79 -11.20 -12.16 4.48
N PRO A 80 -12.46 -12.62 4.39
CA PRO A 80 -13.56 -11.94 5.08
C PRO A 80 -13.37 -11.97 6.59
N THR A 81 -13.75 -10.87 7.25
CA THR A 81 -13.74 -10.73 8.69
C THR A 81 -15.13 -10.26 9.14
N ASP A 82 -15.34 -10.14 10.44
CA ASP A 82 -16.58 -9.58 10.99
C ASP A 82 -16.83 -8.18 10.40
N GLU A 83 -18.06 -7.94 9.95
CA GLU A 83 -18.43 -6.67 9.29
C GLU A 83 -18.24 -5.47 10.21
N LEU A 84 -18.51 -5.63 11.51
CA LEU A 84 -18.32 -4.54 12.47
C LEU A 84 -16.84 -4.21 12.64
N ILE A 85 -15.98 -5.21 12.69
CA ILE A 85 -14.52 -5.03 12.78
C ILE A 85 -14.02 -4.32 11.52
N THR A 86 -14.48 -4.76 10.36
CA THR A 86 -14.10 -4.12 9.08
C THR A 86 -14.55 -2.66 9.05
N ALA A 87 -15.79 -2.37 9.42
CA ALA A 87 -16.30 -1.00 9.42
C ALA A 87 -15.51 -0.11 10.38
N ASN A 88 -15.20 -0.60 11.57
CA ASN A 88 -14.42 0.15 12.56
C ASN A 88 -12.98 0.40 12.07
N THR A 89 -12.36 -0.58 11.45
CA THR A 89 -11.00 -0.45 10.90
C THR A 89 -10.97 0.56 9.78
N LEU A 90 -11.92 0.51 8.84
CA LEU A 90 -12.00 1.46 7.75
C LEU A 90 -12.26 2.88 8.25
N GLU A 91 -13.12 3.05 9.24
CA GLU A 91 -13.37 4.35 9.85
C GLU A 91 -12.10 4.90 10.52
N TYR A 92 -11.39 4.06 11.27
CA TYR A 92 -10.13 4.45 11.89
C TYR A 92 -9.09 4.89 10.86
N LEU A 93 -8.90 4.07 9.81
CA LEU A 93 -7.93 4.39 8.75
C LEU A 93 -8.32 5.68 8.02
N THR A 94 -9.60 5.89 7.75
CA THR A 94 -10.06 7.12 7.12
C THR A 94 -9.67 8.34 7.93
N GLN A 95 -9.95 8.33 9.23
CA GLN A 95 -9.62 9.44 10.13
C GLN A 95 -8.11 9.61 10.28
N TYR A 96 -7.38 8.52 10.40
CA TYR A 96 -5.92 8.56 10.50
C TYR A 96 -5.29 9.18 9.25
N LEU A 97 -5.74 8.76 8.06
CA LEU A 97 -5.21 9.30 6.81
C LEU A 97 -5.58 10.76 6.60
N GLU A 98 -6.80 11.17 6.96
CA GLU A 98 -7.20 12.57 6.88
C GLU A 98 -6.28 13.47 7.71
N LYS A 99 -5.84 12.99 8.86
CA LYS A 99 -4.97 13.73 9.76
C LYS A 99 -3.51 13.69 9.34
N GLU A 100 -3.00 12.50 9.00
CA GLU A 100 -1.55 12.28 8.83
C GLU A 100 -1.11 12.21 7.37
N PHE A 101 -2.01 11.86 6.47
CA PHE A 101 -1.75 11.69 5.04
C PHE A 101 -2.93 12.22 4.22
N PRO A 102 -3.18 13.54 4.24
CA PRO A 102 -4.42 14.08 3.65
C PRO A 102 -4.54 13.89 2.13
N GLU A 103 -3.43 13.61 1.44
CA GLU A 103 -3.43 13.38 0.00
C GLU A 103 -3.52 11.91 -0.39
N THR A 104 -3.53 11.01 0.60
CA THR A 104 -3.58 9.56 0.36
C THR A 104 -5.02 9.10 0.23
N ALA A 105 -5.34 8.42 -0.87
CA ALA A 105 -6.65 7.80 -1.05
C ALA A 105 -6.75 6.50 -0.29
N LEU A 106 -7.96 6.15 0.15
CA LEU A 106 -8.28 4.84 0.72
C LEU A 106 -9.32 4.18 -0.17
N ILE A 107 -8.98 3.03 -0.72
CA ILE A 107 -9.92 2.24 -1.53
C ILE A 107 -10.06 0.84 -0.95
N THR A 108 -11.20 0.22 -1.20
CA THR A 108 -11.44 -1.16 -0.80
C THR A 108 -11.41 -2.06 -2.02
N LEU A 109 -10.80 -3.23 -1.87
CA LEU A 109 -10.77 -4.27 -2.89
C LEU A 109 -11.70 -5.39 -2.43
N PRO A 110 -12.84 -5.60 -3.10
CA PRO A 110 -13.77 -6.65 -2.71
C PRO A 110 -13.20 -8.04 -2.99
N GLU A 111 -13.75 -9.05 -2.32
CA GLU A 111 -13.42 -10.44 -2.61
C GLU A 111 -13.82 -10.76 -4.06
N ALA A 112 -12.85 -11.22 -4.86
CA ALA A 112 -13.10 -11.58 -6.25
C ALA A 112 -13.50 -13.06 -6.35
N THR A 113 -14.77 -13.32 -6.59
CA THR A 113 -15.27 -14.70 -6.73
C THR A 113 -15.10 -15.26 -8.15
N ALA A 114 -14.85 -14.40 -9.14
CA ALA A 114 -14.71 -14.78 -10.55
C ALA A 114 -13.37 -14.33 -11.15
N GLY A 115 -12.35 -14.15 -10.34
CA GLY A 115 -10.99 -13.83 -10.75
C GLY A 115 -10.68 -12.34 -10.89
N VAL A 116 -11.61 -11.51 -11.27
CA VAL A 116 -11.39 -10.06 -11.45
C VAL A 116 -12.44 -9.27 -10.70
N ALA A 117 -11.97 -8.34 -9.86
CA ALA A 117 -12.83 -7.38 -9.19
C ALA A 117 -12.99 -6.13 -10.06
N ASP A 118 -14.22 -5.59 -10.11
CA ASP A 118 -14.51 -4.34 -10.80
C ASP A 118 -14.42 -3.20 -9.78
N ILE A 119 -13.31 -2.45 -9.82
CA ILE A 119 -13.05 -1.33 -8.92
C ILE A 119 -12.49 -0.15 -9.71
N ASP A 120 -12.68 1.05 -9.16
CA ASP A 120 -12.04 2.25 -9.68
C ASP A 120 -10.60 2.33 -9.17
N ILE A 121 -9.64 2.23 -10.08
CA ILE A 121 -8.21 2.29 -9.78
C ILE A 121 -7.56 3.62 -10.15
N SER A 122 -8.35 4.64 -10.44
CA SER A 122 -7.80 5.94 -10.87
C SER A 122 -6.85 6.55 -9.84
N SER A 123 -7.05 6.31 -8.55
CA SER A 123 -6.21 6.83 -7.48
C SER A 123 -4.84 6.15 -7.38
N LEU A 124 -4.60 5.04 -8.10
CA LEU A 124 -3.32 4.35 -8.09
C LEU A 124 -2.27 5.07 -8.93
N PHE A 125 -2.71 5.86 -9.86
CA PHE A 125 -1.86 6.56 -10.81
C PHE A 125 -2.17 8.06 -10.80
#